data_9811618c790185a5016054118c2859f2
#
_entry.id   9811618c790185a5016054118c2859f2
#
_cell.length_a   1.000
_cell.length_b   1.000
_cell.length_c   1.000
_cell.angle_alpha   90.00
_cell.angle_beta   90.00
_cell.angle_gamma   90.00
#
_symmetry.space_group_name_H-M   'P 1'
#
loop_
_entity.id
_entity.type
_entity.pdbx_description
1 polymer ?
#
loop_
_entity_poly.entity_id
_entity_poly.type
_entity_poly.pdbx_seq_one_letter_code
_entity_poly.pdbx_strand_id
1 'polypeptide(L)'
;MSGQGLKYNVDVVMCIDCTGSMGSLLSTVKTNALKFYPDIKAKCEEKGKEISQLRIRVIAFRDFEADGAEALADTDFLDIPADEEKFKSYVSGLVAKGGGDEPENGLEALAMAINSDWTTGGDRRRQVIVVWTDASTKPLGSCKASSYPEGMPSSFDELTDWWEDEQTGKMNSSAKRLILFAPDASAWTEIGLDWNNTIHHPAKAGAGLSEVDYDTILQMISNSI
;
A
#
# COMPACT_ATOMS: atom_id res chain seq x y z
N MET A 1 33.00 -20.32 4.55
CA MET A 1 31.79 -20.65 3.75
C MET A 1 30.94 -19.41 3.73
N SER A 2 30.93 -18.69 2.60
CA SER A 2 30.05 -17.54 2.42
C SER A 2 28.62 -18.07 2.35
N GLY A 3 27.86 -17.88 3.40
CA GLY A 3 26.43 -18.15 3.37
C GLY A 3 25.80 -17.29 2.26
N GLN A 4 25.36 -17.90 1.17
CA GLN A 4 24.51 -17.20 0.21
C GLN A 4 23.26 -16.79 0.97
N GLY A 5 23.09 -15.49 1.17
CA GLY A 5 21.85 -14.92 1.73
C GLY A 5 20.64 -15.40 0.91
N LEU A 6 19.49 -15.50 1.56
CA LEU A 6 18.25 -15.86 0.88
C LEU A 6 17.87 -14.73 -0.10
N LYS A 7 17.74 -15.07 -1.38
CA LYS A 7 17.38 -14.11 -2.44
C LYS A 7 15.87 -13.97 -2.59
N TYR A 8 15.39 -12.75 -2.58
CA TYR A 8 13.96 -12.42 -2.67
C TYR A 8 13.64 -11.55 -3.87
N ASN A 9 12.59 -11.89 -4.58
CA ASN A 9 11.88 -10.95 -5.46
C ASN A 9 10.77 -10.28 -4.63
N VAL A 10 10.82 -8.96 -4.55
CA VAL A 10 9.95 -8.17 -3.68
C VAL A 10 9.15 -7.19 -4.51
N ASP A 11 7.84 -7.28 -4.41
CA ASP A 11 6.90 -6.29 -4.95
C ASP A 11 6.25 -5.55 -3.78
N VAL A 12 6.22 -4.23 -3.86
CA VAL A 12 5.57 -3.36 -2.87
C VAL A 12 4.55 -2.49 -3.58
N VAL A 13 3.29 -2.55 -3.15
CA VAL A 13 2.26 -1.59 -3.56
C VAL A 13 1.99 -0.64 -2.41
N MET A 14 2.14 0.65 -2.67
CA MET A 14 1.92 1.73 -1.72
C MET A 14 0.58 2.39 -2.02
N CYS A 15 -0.45 2.15 -1.21
CA CYS A 15 -1.72 2.86 -1.26
C CYS A 15 -1.62 4.09 -0.35
N ILE A 16 -1.67 5.27 -0.92
CA ILE A 16 -1.44 6.52 -0.21
C ILE A 16 -2.67 7.40 -0.32
N ASP A 17 -3.29 7.66 0.80
CA ASP A 17 -4.32 8.68 0.91
C ASP A 17 -3.72 10.07 0.62
N CYS A 18 -4.32 10.76 -0.34
CA CYS A 18 -3.90 12.08 -0.78
C CYS A 18 -4.96 13.15 -0.49
N THR A 19 -5.83 12.91 0.49
CA THR A 19 -6.77 13.92 0.98
C THR A 19 -6.09 15.04 1.75
N GLY A 20 -6.81 16.12 2.01
CA GLY A 20 -6.22 17.32 2.60
C GLY A 20 -5.57 17.11 3.97
N SER A 21 -6.12 16.22 4.81
CA SER A 21 -5.61 15.88 6.15
C SER A 21 -4.22 15.23 6.12
N MET A 22 -3.89 14.53 5.03
CA MET A 22 -2.64 13.78 4.87
C MET A 22 -1.40 14.65 4.53
N GLY A 23 -1.51 15.99 4.53
CA GLY A 23 -0.42 16.88 4.09
C GLY A 23 0.91 16.69 4.80
N SER A 24 0.89 16.43 6.12
CA SER A 24 2.10 16.20 6.91
C SER A 24 2.76 14.87 6.54
N LEU A 25 1.98 13.81 6.35
CA LEU A 25 2.49 12.50 5.94
C LEU A 25 3.10 12.55 4.55
N LEU A 26 2.40 13.15 3.57
CA LEU A 26 2.93 13.28 2.22
C LEU A 26 4.27 14.02 2.18
N SER A 27 4.45 15.04 3.03
CA SER A 27 5.75 15.70 3.18
C SER A 27 6.83 14.72 3.66
N THR A 28 6.50 13.86 4.62
CA THR A 28 7.41 12.83 5.13
C THR A 28 7.71 11.77 4.07
N VAL A 29 6.68 11.27 3.37
CA VAL A 29 6.85 10.29 2.29
C VAL A 29 7.76 10.84 1.18
N LYS A 30 7.53 12.09 0.75
CA LYS A 30 8.38 12.76 -0.26
C LYS A 30 9.82 12.86 0.19
N THR A 31 10.06 13.29 1.42
CA THR A 31 11.41 13.43 1.98
C THR A 31 12.14 12.09 2.02
N ASN A 32 11.43 11.01 2.32
CA ASN A 32 11.98 9.69 2.51
C ASN A 32 12.02 8.83 1.24
N ALA A 33 11.23 9.18 0.21
CA ALA A 33 11.25 8.45 -1.07
C ALA A 33 12.65 8.36 -1.70
N LEU A 34 13.46 9.41 -1.54
CA LEU A 34 14.85 9.44 -2.01
C LEU A 34 15.76 8.41 -1.32
N LYS A 35 15.42 8.01 -0.11
CA LYS A 35 16.20 7.09 0.72
C LYS A 35 15.61 5.68 0.76
N PHE A 36 14.38 5.51 0.28
CA PHE A 36 13.61 4.28 0.50
C PHE A 36 14.36 3.03 0.02
N TYR A 37 14.87 3.03 -1.20
CA TYR A 37 15.55 1.87 -1.75
C TYR A 37 16.83 1.48 -1.00
N PRO A 38 17.81 2.36 -0.81
CA PRO A 38 19.01 2.00 -0.05
C PRO A 38 18.69 1.60 1.38
N ASP A 39 17.73 2.25 2.03
CA ASP A 39 17.38 1.97 3.42
C ASP A 39 16.68 0.61 3.59
N ILE A 40 15.70 0.27 2.72
CA ILE A 40 15.03 -1.04 2.78
C ILE A 40 16.00 -2.17 2.45
N LYS A 41 16.91 -1.95 1.50
CA LYS A 41 17.95 -2.91 1.16
C LYS A 41 18.88 -3.18 2.34
N ALA A 42 19.39 -2.13 2.97
CA ALA A 42 20.25 -2.25 4.16
C ALA A 42 19.55 -2.99 5.31
N LYS A 43 18.28 -2.64 5.60
CA LYS A 43 17.47 -3.33 6.62
C LYS A 43 17.26 -4.82 6.33
N CYS A 44 17.09 -5.19 5.07
CA CYS A 44 16.96 -6.59 4.67
C CYS A 44 18.30 -7.33 4.79
N GLU A 45 19.39 -6.73 4.35
CA GLU A 45 20.74 -7.29 4.47
C GLU A 45 21.15 -7.55 5.93
N GLU A 46 20.84 -6.63 6.86
CA GLU A 46 21.02 -6.82 8.30
C GLU A 46 20.31 -8.08 8.84
N LYS A 47 19.21 -8.48 8.21
CA LYS A 47 18.42 -9.67 8.54
C LYS A 47 18.83 -10.91 7.75
N GLY A 48 19.94 -10.86 6.99
CA GLY A 48 20.42 -11.95 6.15
C GLY A 48 19.52 -12.22 4.92
N LYS A 49 18.73 -11.23 4.49
CA LYS A 49 17.84 -11.28 3.33
C LYS A 49 18.44 -10.44 2.19
N GLU A 50 18.66 -11.04 1.03
CA GLU A 50 19.13 -10.35 -0.17
C GLU A 50 17.94 -10.06 -1.10
N ILE A 51 17.70 -8.79 -1.42
CA ILE A 51 16.70 -8.41 -2.43
C ILE A 51 17.36 -8.51 -3.80
N SER A 52 16.92 -9.47 -4.62
CA SER A 52 17.38 -9.66 -6.00
C SER A 52 16.65 -8.75 -6.97
N GLN A 53 15.36 -8.51 -6.72
CA GLN A 53 14.50 -7.63 -7.49
C GLN A 53 13.58 -6.90 -6.54
N LEU A 54 13.43 -5.59 -6.72
CA LEU A 54 12.43 -4.78 -6.05
C LEU A 54 11.60 -4.05 -7.09
N ARG A 55 10.29 -4.24 -7.05
CA ARG A 55 9.35 -3.45 -7.84
C ARG A 55 8.42 -2.68 -6.89
N ILE A 56 8.12 -1.44 -7.24
CA ILE A 56 7.22 -0.59 -6.45
C ILE A 56 6.12 -0.06 -7.35
N ARG A 57 4.88 -0.16 -6.91
CA ARG A 57 3.70 0.49 -7.48
C ARG A 57 3.14 1.47 -6.46
N VAL A 58 2.69 2.64 -6.91
CA VAL A 58 2.02 3.63 -6.05
C VAL A 58 0.60 3.80 -6.53
N ILE A 59 -0.36 3.75 -5.59
CA ILE A 59 -1.78 4.04 -5.81
C ILE A 59 -2.13 5.19 -4.87
N ALA A 60 -2.34 6.37 -5.43
CA ALA A 60 -2.80 7.54 -4.69
C ALA A 60 -4.32 7.62 -4.77
N PHE A 61 -5.00 7.77 -3.64
CA PHE A 61 -6.46 7.79 -3.60
C PHE A 61 -7.01 8.97 -2.80
N ARG A 62 -8.27 9.30 -3.06
CA ARG A 62 -9.11 10.30 -2.40
C ARG A 62 -10.56 9.82 -2.40
N ASP A 63 -11.51 10.75 -2.48
CA ASP A 63 -12.95 10.48 -2.55
C ASP A 63 -13.49 10.65 -3.98
N PHE A 64 -14.07 9.59 -4.56
CA PHE A 64 -14.65 9.63 -5.91
C PHE A 64 -15.82 10.60 -6.03
N GLU A 65 -16.59 10.82 -4.96
CA GLU A 65 -17.73 11.73 -5.00
C GLU A 65 -17.29 13.21 -4.93
N ALA A 66 -16.23 13.49 -4.17
CA ALA A 66 -15.69 14.83 -4.02
C ALA A 66 -14.70 15.21 -5.13
N ASP A 67 -13.81 14.28 -5.51
CA ASP A 67 -12.67 14.55 -6.40
C ASP A 67 -12.87 14.02 -7.82
N GLY A 68 -13.90 13.21 -8.07
CA GLY A 68 -14.23 12.70 -9.40
C GLY A 68 -13.07 11.94 -10.04
N ALA A 69 -12.64 12.35 -11.24
CA ALA A 69 -11.53 11.71 -11.96
C ALA A 69 -10.16 11.89 -11.29
N GLU A 70 -10.02 12.83 -10.34
CA GLU A 70 -8.78 13.02 -9.59
C GLU A 70 -8.71 12.18 -8.30
N ALA A 71 -9.76 11.40 -8.01
CA ALA A 71 -9.84 10.58 -6.82
C ALA A 71 -8.84 9.42 -6.80
N LEU A 72 -8.37 9.00 -7.96
CA LEU A 72 -7.43 7.89 -8.09
C LEU A 72 -6.36 8.20 -9.14
N ALA A 73 -5.12 7.95 -8.78
CA ALA A 73 -3.98 8.00 -9.70
C ALA A 73 -2.98 6.92 -9.30
N ASP A 74 -2.43 6.20 -10.27
CA ASP A 74 -1.50 5.12 -9.97
C ASP A 74 -0.35 5.04 -10.98
N THR A 75 0.63 4.21 -10.67
CA THR A 75 1.72 3.81 -11.57
C THR A 75 1.57 2.34 -11.93
N ASP A 76 2.25 1.91 -12.99
CA ASP A 76 2.63 0.51 -13.13
C ASP A 76 3.67 0.14 -12.06
N PHE A 77 4.02 -1.16 -11.97
CA PHE A 77 5.19 -1.55 -11.19
C PHE A 77 6.47 -0.97 -11.80
N LEU A 78 7.21 -0.24 -11.00
CA LEU A 78 8.51 0.36 -11.34
C LEU A 78 9.64 -0.53 -10.82
N ASP A 79 10.57 -0.92 -11.68
CA ASP A 79 11.75 -1.69 -11.30
C ASP A 79 12.79 -0.79 -10.61
N ILE A 80 13.14 -1.09 -9.36
CA ILE A 80 14.11 -0.31 -8.60
C ILE A 80 15.44 -1.07 -8.51
N PRO A 81 16.58 -0.45 -8.87
CA PRO A 81 16.80 1.00 -9.04
C PRO A 81 16.59 1.55 -10.48
N ALA A 82 16.26 0.75 -11.48
CA ALA A 82 16.22 1.20 -12.88
C ALA A 82 15.23 2.37 -13.09
N ASP A 83 14.06 2.30 -12.47
CA ASP A 83 13.00 3.32 -12.53
C ASP A 83 12.93 4.23 -11.29
N GLU A 84 14.01 4.28 -10.49
CA GLU A 84 14.04 5.04 -9.22
C GLU A 84 13.66 6.51 -9.41
N GLU A 85 14.14 7.16 -10.47
CA GLU A 85 13.81 8.56 -10.76
C GLU A 85 12.33 8.77 -11.13
N LYS A 86 11.70 7.80 -11.81
CA LYS A 86 10.25 7.82 -12.08
C LYS A 86 9.47 7.71 -10.78
N PHE A 87 9.86 6.78 -9.89
CA PHE A 87 9.26 6.63 -8.57
C PHE A 87 9.35 7.93 -7.76
N LYS A 88 10.55 8.50 -7.64
CA LYS A 88 10.78 9.76 -6.92
C LYS A 88 9.98 10.91 -7.51
N SER A 89 9.93 11.02 -8.83
CA SER A 89 9.17 12.06 -9.53
C SER A 89 7.67 11.93 -9.24
N TYR A 90 7.13 10.70 -9.34
CA TYR A 90 5.71 10.46 -9.07
C TYR A 90 5.35 10.82 -7.62
N VAL A 91 6.08 10.28 -6.64
CA VAL A 91 5.84 10.55 -5.22
C VAL A 91 5.99 12.04 -4.90
N SER A 92 7.01 12.70 -5.46
CA SER A 92 7.20 14.16 -5.27
C SER A 92 6.06 14.99 -5.85
N GLY A 93 5.39 14.50 -6.89
CA GLY A 93 4.24 15.11 -7.54
C GLY A 93 2.91 14.96 -6.78
N LEU A 94 2.81 14.03 -5.84
CA LEU A 94 1.59 13.84 -5.04
C LEU A 94 1.25 15.12 -4.27
N VAL A 95 -0.03 15.49 -4.22
CA VAL A 95 -0.51 16.68 -3.52
C VAL A 95 -1.66 16.29 -2.61
N ALA A 96 -1.54 16.65 -1.33
CA ALA A 96 -2.64 16.53 -0.39
C ALA A 96 -3.68 17.60 -0.68
N LYS A 97 -4.85 17.19 -1.18
CA LYS A 97 -5.97 18.07 -1.49
C LYS A 97 -7.26 17.28 -1.60
N GLY A 98 -8.40 17.96 -1.56
CA GLY A 98 -9.70 17.31 -1.73
C GLY A 98 -10.07 16.38 -0.58
N GLY A 99 -10.83 15.35 -0.90
CA GLY A 99 -11.33 14.34 0.04
C GLY A 99 -12.72 14.66 0.60
N GLY A 100 -13.20 15.91 0.52
CA GLY A 100 -14.50 16.28 1.10
C GLY A 100 -14.55 16.02 2.60
N ASP A 101 -15.63 15.33 3.03
CA ASP A 101 -15.81 14.88 4.41
C ASP A 101 -15.48 13.37 4.51
N GLU A 102 -14.90 12.93 5.62
CA GLU A 102 -14.70 11.51 5.93
C GLU A 102 -16.05 10.75 5.85
N PRO A 103 -16.12 9.53 5.29
CA PRO A 103 -15.02 8.61 4.94
C PRO A 103 -14.49 8.74 3.50
N GLU A 104 -13.32 8.11 3.22
CA GLU A 104 -12.65 8.11 1.92
C GLU A 104 -12.75 6.76 1.17
N ASN A 105 -12.23 6.68 -0.06
CA ASN A 105 -12.31 5.44 -0.88
C ASN A 105 -11.07 4.54 -0.73
N GLY A 106 -10.70 4.19 0.49
CA GLY A 106 -9.51 3.38 0.77
C GLY A 106 -9.64 1.91 0.39
N LEU A 107 -10.84 1.32 0.44
CA LEU A 107 -11.05 -0.08 0.07
C LEU A 107 -10.89 -0.31 -1.44
N GLU A 108 -11.23 0.67 -2.27
CA GLU A 108 -11.01 0.60 -3.72
C GLU A 108 -9.50 0.61 -4.03
N ALA A 109 -8.71 1.44 -3.35
CA ALA A 109 -7.26 1.42 -3.48
C ALA A 109 -6.67 0.08 -3.05
N LEU A 110 -7.16 -0.51 -1.96
CA LEU A 110 -6.77 -1.85 -1.51
C LEU A 110 -7.15 -2.93 -2.53
N ALA A 111 -8.36 -2.87 -3.11
CA ALA A 111 -8.80 -3.81 -4.14
C ALA A 111 -7.90 -3.74 -5.38
N MET A 112 -7.55 -2.54 -5.83
CA MET A 112 -6.60 -2.34 -6.93
C MET A 112 -5.22 -2.89 -6.61
N ALA A 113 -4.75 -2.72 -5.38
CA ALA A 113 -3.48 -3.26 -4.92
C ALA A 113 -3.49 -4.80 -4.97
N ILE A 114 -4.52 -5.44 -4.42
CA ILE A 114 -4.67 -6.91 -4.46
C ILE A 114 -4.68 -7.41 -5.91
N ASN A 115 -5.35 -6.69 -6.82
CA ASN A 115 -5.48 -7.03 -8.23
C ASN A 115 -4.30 -6.58 -9.11
N SER A 116 -3.15 -6.22 -8.52
CA SER A 116 -1.96 -5.80 -9.26
C SER A 116 -1.30 -6.98 -10.01
N ASP A 117 -0.46 -6.63 -11.00
CA ASP A 117 0.34 -7.63 -11.75
C ASP A 117 1.57 -8.08 -10.95
N TRP A 118 1.32 -8.88 -9.93
CA TRP A 118 2.31 -9.38 -8.99
C TRP A 118 3.29 -10.36 -9.64
N THR A 119 4.58 -10.33 -9.24
CA THR A 119 5.57 -11.32 -9.64
C THR A 119 5.13 -12.72 -9.19
N THR A 120 5.03 -13.64 -10.14
CA THR A 120 4.64 -15.05 -9.91
C THR A 120 5.83 -15.99 -9.92
N GLY A 121 6.99 -15.57 -10.45
CA GLY A 121 8.21 -16.37 -10.57
C GLY A 121 9.21 -16.16 -9.43
N GLY A 122 10.29 -16.99 -9.42
CA GLY A 122 11.37 -16.93 -8.44
C GLY A 122 11.18 -17.88 -7.24
N ASP A 123 12.31 -18.25 -6.61
CA ASP A 123 12.31 -19.23 -5.51
C ASP A 123 11.71 -18.65 -4.23
N ARG A 124 11.95 -17.36 -3.99
CA ARG A 124 11.40 -16.62 -2.85
C ARG A 124 10.86 -15.29 -3.31
N ARG A 125 9.62 -15.01 -2.94
CA ARG A 125 8.94 -13.76 -3.28
C ARG A 125 8.21 -13.20 -2.08
N ARG A 126 8.03 -11.88 -2.11
CA ARG A 126 7.16 -11.13 -1.21
C ARG A 126 6.32 -10.16 -2.00
N GLN A 127 5.06 -10.13 -1.65
CA GLN A 127 4.02 -9.30 -2.23
C GLN A 127 3.44 -8.47 -1.09
N VAL A 128 3.91 -7.25 -0.95
CA VAL A 128 3.62 -6.39 0.20
C VAL A 128 2.69 -5.27 -0.23
N ILE A 129 1.55 -5.13 0.43
CA ILE A 129 0.69 -3.95 0.32
C ILE A 129 0.86 -3.12 1.58
N VAL A 130 1.04 -1.82 1.41
CA VAL A 130 1.09 -0.87 2.52
C VAL A 130 0.04 0.20 2.27
N VAL A 131 -0.85 0.39 3.22
CA VAL A 131 -1.90 1.41 3.16
C VAL A 131 -1.60 2.50 4.18
N TRP A 132 -1.66 3.76 3.74
CA TRP A 132 -1.55 4.94 4.60
C TRP A 132 -2.80 5.79 4.45
N THR A 133 -3.55 5.93 5.52
CA THR A 133 -4.73 6.80 5.59
C THR A 133 -4.99 7.25 7.04
N ASP A 134 -5.50 8.43 7.22
CA ASP A 134 -6.01 8.92 8.50
C ASP A 134 -7.54 8.96 8.54
N ALA A 135 -8.21 8.38 7.53
CA ALA A 135 -9.64 8.36 7.38
C ALA A 135 -10.23 6.95 7.46
N SER A 136 -11.47 6.84 7.91
CA SER A 136 -12.30 5.66 7.71
C SER A 136 -12.60 5.47 6.22
N THR A 137 -13.17 4.32 5.84
CA THR A 137 -13.44 4.02 4.43
C THR A 137 -14.92 3.87 4.12
N LYS A 138 -15.30 4.31 2.92
CA LYS A 138 -16.65 4.09 2.36
C LYS A 138 -16.87 2.60 2.10
N PRO A 139 -18.12 2.10 2.25
CA PRO A 139 -18.45 0.75 1.81
C PRO A 139 -18.27 0.61 0.30
N LEU A 140 -17.66 -0.50 -0.13
CA LEU A 140 -17.51 -0.84 -1.55
C LEU A 140 -18.87 -0.84 -2.27
N GLY A 141 -18.88 -0.36 -3.52
CA GLY A 141 -20.07 -0.28 -4.35
C GLY A 141 -21.07 0.81 -3.94
N SER A 142 -20.79 1.58 -2.89
CA SER A 142 -21.67 2.68 -2.47
C SER A 142 -21.54 3.93 -3.35
N CYS A 143 -20.38 4.15 -3.95
CA CYS A 143 -20.10 5.30 -4.80
C CYS A 143 -20.74 5.15 -6.18
N LYS A 144 -21.39 6.22 -6.66
CA LYS A 144 -22.04 6.29 -7.98
C LYS A 144 -21.36 7.26 -8.94
N ALA A 145 -20.17 7.72 -8.61
CA ALA A 145 -19.42 8.60 -9.49
C ALA A 145 -19.08 7.89 -10.82
N SER A 146 -19.14 8.63 -11.93
CA SER A 146 -18.80 8.09 -13.26
C SER A 146 -17.31 7.74 -13.40
N SER A 147 -16.49 8.22 -12.50
CA SER A 147 -15.06 7.92 -12.40
C SER A 147 -14.73 6.69 -11.55
N TYR A 148 -15.76 6.04 -10.98
CA TYR A 148 -15.54 4.83 -10.16
C TYR A 148 -14.97 3.71 -11.03
N PRO A 149 -13.88 3.04 -10.60
CA PRO A 149 -13.20 2.03 -11.42
C PRO A 149 -14.09 0.83 -11.73
N GLU A 150 -13.99 0.30 -12.95
CA GLU A 150 -14.64 -0.96 -13.31
C GLU A 150 -13.93 -2.15 -12.66
N GLY A 151 -14.68 -3.23 -12.41
CA GLY A 151 -14.12 -4.48 -11.89
C GLY A 151 -13.74 -4.44 -10.41
N MET A 152 -14.25 -3.47 -9.66
CA MET A 152 -14.13 -3.45 -8.21
C MET A 152 -15.01 -4.53 -7.57
N PRO A 153 -14.61 -5.08 -6.40
CA PRO A 153 -15.48 -5.99 -5.67
C PRO A 153 -16.77 -5.25 -5.26
N SER A 154 -17.87 -5.95 -5.29
CA SER A 154 -19.20 -5.39 -5.01
C SER A 154 -19.50 -5.23 -3.53
N SER A 155 -18.70 -5.88 -2.67
CA SER A 155 -18.87 -5.89 -1.22
C SER A 155 -17.53 -6.10 -0.50
N PHE A 156 -17.56 -5.86 0.80
CA PHE A 156 -16.43 -6.17 1.69
C PHE A 156 -16.13 -7.69 1.75
N ASP A 157 -17.18 -8.51 1.74
CA ASP A 157 -17.03 -9.98 1.72
C ASP A 157 -16.30 -10.44 0.45
N GLU A 158 -16.66 -9.90 -0.73
CA GLU A 158 -15.97 -10.21 -1.97
C GLU A 158 -14.51 -9.73 -1.96
N LEU A 159 -14.22 -8.57 -1.36
CA LEU A 159 -12.84 -8.11 -1.17
C LEU A 159 -12.07 -9.04 -0.23
N THR A 160 -12.72 -9.54 0.80
CA THR A 160 -12.15 -10.53 1.72
C THR A 160 -11.83 -11.83 0.99
N ASP A 161 -12.72 -12.30 0.12
CA ASP A 161 -12.46 -13.47 -0.73
C ASP A 161 -11.26 -13.23 -1.66
N TRP A 162 -11.11 -12.04 -2.24
CA TRP A 162 -9.94 -11.70 -3.06
C TRP A 162 -8.62 -11.77 -2.28
N TRP A 163 -8.68 -11.48 -0.99
CA TRP A 163 -7.50 -11.58 -0.13
C TRP A 163 -7.28 -13.01 0.37
N GLU A 164 -8.33 -13.70 0.86
CA GLU A 164 -8.19 -14.99 1.57
C GLU A 164 -8.23 -16.19 0.65
N ASP A 165 -9.03 -16.17 -0.42
CA ASP A 165 -9.19 -17.33 -1.30
C ASP A 165 -7.98 -17.49 -2.24
N GLU A 166 -7.37 -18.69 -2.22
CA GLU A 166 -6.24 -19.04 -3.09
C GLU A 166 -6.64 -19.20 -4.58
N GLN A 167 -7.92 -19.38 -4.89
CA GLN A 167 -8.41 -19.63 -6.24
C GLN A 167 -8.85 -18.35 -6.94
N THR A 168 -9.42 -17.40 -6.21
CA THR A 168 -9.93 -16.13 -6.74
C THR A 168 -8.94 -14.99 -6.59
N GLY A 169 -8.01 -15.07 -5.64
CA GLY A 169 -6.99 -14.07 -5.38
C GLY A 169 -5.83 -14.13 -6.37
N LYS A 170 -5.28 -12.97 -6.74
CA LYS A 170 -4.08 -12.86 -7.59
C LYS A 170 -2.77 -12.94 -6.81
N MET A 171 -2.83 -12.86 -5.49
CA MET A 171 -1.68 -12.90 -4.61
C MET A 171 -1.42 -14.32 -4.09
N ASN A 172 -0.16 -14.63 -3.89
CA ASN A 172 0.21 -15.92 -3.32
C ASN A 172 0.07 -15.89 -1.79
N SER A 173 -0.68 -16.84 -1.22
CA SER A 173 -1.00 -16.91 0.21
C SER A 173 0.24 -16.92 1.12
N SER A 174 1.33 -17.55 0.70
CA SER A 174 2.59 -17.60 1.46
C SER A 174 3.44 -16.33 1.30
N ALA A 175 3.25 -15.58 0.20
CA ALA A 175 4.05 -14.40 -0.15
C ALA A 175 3.37 -13.09 0.25
N LYS A 176 2.03 -13.03 0.28
CA LYS A 176 1.27 -11.80 0.54
C LYS A 176 1.46 -11.27 1.96
N ARG A 177 1.55 -9.97 2.10
CA ARG A 177 1.60 -9.25 3.36
C ARG A 177 0.84 -7.94 3.22
N LEU A 178 0.03 -7.61 4.22
CA LEU A 178 -0.67 -6.33 4.30
C LEU A 178 -0.21 -5.58 5.55
N ILE A 179 0.15 -4.33 5.38
CA ILE A 179 0.49 -3.41 6.47
C ILE A 179 -0.46 -2.22 6.38
N LEU A 180 -1.25 -2.02 7.42
CA LEU A 180 -2.21 -0.94 7.52
C LEU A 180 -1.70 0.11 8.51
N PHE A 181 -1.45 1.31 8.03
CA PHE A 181 -1.36 2.52 8.83
C PHE A 181 -2.69 3.27 8.62
N ALA A 182 -3.69 2.91 9.40
CA ALA A 182 -5.07 3.36 9.24
C ALA A 182 -5.73 3.54 10.62
N PRO A 183 -6.76 4.39 10.75
CA PRO A 183 -7.43 4.58 12.03
C PRO A 183 -8.13 3.29 12.49
N ASP A 184 -8.37 3.20 13.79
CA ASP A 184 -9.17 2.15 14.40
C ASP A 184 -10.66 2.40 14.08
N ALA A 185 -11.05 2.05 12.87
CA ALA A 185 -12.36 2.27 12.29
C ALA A 185 -12.85 1.02 11.56
N SER A 186 -14.15 0.77 11.55
CA SER A 186 -14.85 -0.46 11.17
C SER A 186 -14.11 -1.41 10.21
N ALA A 187 -14.03 -1.09 8.92
CA ALA A 187 -13.42 -1.99 7.93
C ALA A 187 -11.90 -2.20 8.17
N TRP A 188 -11.16 -1.15 8.56
CA TRP A 188 -9.73 -1.29 8.83
C TRP A 188 -9.44 -2.18 10.04
N THR A 189 -10.23 -2.03 11.10
CA THR A 189 -10.13 -2.87 12.30
C THR A 189 -10.48 -4.33 11.97
N GLU A 190 -11.54 -4.58 11.19
CA GLU A 190 -11.96 -5.90 10.77
C GLU A 190 -10.86 -6.57 9.91
N ILE A 191 -10.30 -5.87 8.92
CA ILE A 191 -9.17 -6.36 8.13
C ILE A 191 -7.98 -6.69 9.03
N GLY A 192 -7.65 -5.82 9.99
CA GLY A 192 -6.52 -6.01 10.90
C GLY A 192 -6.67 -7.21 11.83
N LEU A 193 -7.90 -7.55 12.21
CA LEU A 193 -8.19 -8.66 13.13
C LEU A 193 -8.37 -10.00 12.40
N ASP A 194 -9.00 -9.99 11.23
CA ASP A 194 -9.51 -11.21 10.61
C ASP A 194 -8.71 -11.67 9.39
N TRP A 195 -8.00 -10.74 8.69
CA TRP A 195 -7.25 -11.13 7.50
C TRP A 195 -5.88 -11.70 7.83
N ASN A 196 -5.57 -12.87 7.26
CA ASN A 196 -4.28 -13.51 7.40
C ASN A 196 -3.14 -12.66 6.83
N ASN A 197 -1.95 -12.73 7.43
CA ASN A 197 -0.75 -12.01 6.99
C ASN A 197 -0.90 -10.48 7.00
N THR A 198 -1.73 -9.95 7.89
CA THR A 198 -2.01 -8.52 8.05
C THR A 198 -1.44 -8.00 9.36
N ILE A 199 -0.89 -6.80 9.31
CA ILE A 199 -0.46 -6.03 10.48
C ILE A 199 -1.20 -4.70 10.43
N HIS A 200 -2.03 -4.43 11.43
CA HIS A 200 -2.68 -3.13 11.60
C HIS A 200 -1.94 -2.32 12.66
N HIS A 201 -1.47 -1.15 12.28
CA HIS A 201 -0.90 -0.15 13.16
C HIS A 201 -1.90 1.02 13.24
N PRO A 202 -2.72 1.07 14.31
CA PRO A 202 -3.78 2.07 14.42
C PRO A 202 -3.20 3.48 14.44
N ALA A 203 -3.74 4.34 13.56
CA ALA A 203 -3.45 5.76 13.51
C ALA A 203 -4.63 6.55 14.08
N LYS A 204 -4.37 7.75 14.59
CA LYS A 204 -5.44 8.62 15.06
C LYS A 204 -6.15 9.27 13.87
N ALA A 205 -7.46 9.05 13.76
CA ALA A 205 -8.27 9.62 12.68
C ALA A 205 -8.16 11.15 12.63
N GLY A 206 -8.00 11.71 11.43
CA GLY A 206 -7.89 13.15 11.19
C GLY A 206 -6.59 13.81 11.68
N ALA A 207 -5.62 13.03 12.20
CA ALA A 207 -4.37 13.57 12.73
C ALA A 207 -3.18 13.44 11.75
N GLY A 208 -3.41 12.91 10.56
CA GLY A 208 -2.34 12.52 9.65
C GLY A 208 -1.32 11.62 10.40
N LEU A 209 -0.88 10.56 9.96
CA LEU A 209 0.01 9.58 10.61
C LEU A 209 1.29 10.16 11.26
N SER A 210 1.16 11.27 11.98
CA SER A 210 2.27 12.05 12.56
C SER A 210 3.05 11.28 13.64
N GLU A 211 2.47 10.19 14.15
CA GLU A 211 3.07 9.34 15.18
C GLU A 211 3.89 8.18 14.58
N VAL A 212 3.79 7.93 13.25
CA VAL A 212 4.52 6.84 12.60
C VAL A 212 5.80 7.39 11.98
N ASP A 213 6.93 7.10 12.60
CA ASP A 213 8.21 7.48 12.03
C ASP A 213 8.64 6.58 10.86
N TYR A 214 9.51 7.12 10.01
CA TYR A 214 10.01 6.43 8.83
C TYR A 214 10.73 5.11 9.14
N ASP A 215 11.47 5.05 10.24
CA ASP A 215 12.20 3.83 10.64
C ASP A 215 11.25 2.70 11.02
N THR A 216 10.14 3.02 11.67
CA THR A 216 9.06 2.07 11.97
C THR A 216 8.46 1.50 10.67
N ILE A 217 8.18 2.34 9.66
CA ILE A 217 7.69 1.91 8.35
C ILE A 217 8.69 0.96 7.69
N LEU A 218 9.96 1.32 7.62
CA LEU A 218 11.02 0.47 7.06
C LEU A 218 11.15 -0.86 7.80
N GLN A 219 11.07 -0.84 9.13
CA GLN A 219 11.12 -2.06 9.94
C GLN A 219 9.95 -2.98 9.64
N MET A 220 8.73 -2.46 9.57
CA MET A 220 7.54 -3.26 9.27
C MET A 220 7.64 -3.89 7.88
N ILE A 221 8.00 -3.11 6.86
CA ILE A 221 8.19 -3.65 5.50
C ILE A 221 9.30 -4.70 5.48
N SER A 222 10.48 -4.41 6.06
CA SER A 222 11.61 -5.35 6.06
C SER A 222 11.36 -6.63 6.88
N ASN A 223 10.51 -6.56 7.92
CA ASN A 223 10.07 -7.75 8.67
C ASN A 223 9.10 -8.60 7.85
N SER A 224 8.31 -7.95 7.00
CA SER A 224 7.34 -8.61 6.12
C SER A 224 7.98 -9.29 4.92
N ILE A 225 9.21 -8.88 4.51
CA ILE A 225 10.06 -9.54 3.52
C ILE A 225 10.77 -10.75 4.16
#